data_95e0fd2bd5ba6b2a21dc978a7400bf67
#
_entry.id   95e0fd2bd5ba6b2a21dc978a7400bf67
#
_cell.length_a   1.000
_cell.length_b   1.000
_cell.length_c   1.000
_cell.angle_alpha   90.00
_cell.angle_beta   90.00
_cell.angle_gamma   90.00
#
_symmetry.space_group_name_H-M   'P 1'
#
loop_
_entity.id
_entity.type
_entity.pdbx_description
1 polymer ?
#
loop_
_entity_poly.entity_id
_entity_poly.type
_entity_poly.pdbx_seq_one_letter_code
_entity_poly.pdbx_strand_id
1 'polypeptide(L)'
;MKNFQEYIKEVLSETIVVNQLTESEMSELPMYVNQLYKIYTTRLLGTELVLVQLVDEDNISIAQTEKQLRNLKKLFNKTVVLILDHVVSYNRSRLIKKKVNFIVPGKQLFLPEMLVNLKDGDTKRRSFKEKQKLIPSAQIMVLYQILGLSKLWDIEQKPFKEIALKLNYSPMAISKAVDNLQVLDLITIAGEKEKYIHFNYDKVKLWGKIEENDFWNHPVFKRVYVDEIPAGTKTWDCNTSALPEYSDMNPSRQNYVAIGRTEYNRLNKQNLLINANPTEGNYCLEVWKYNPGILIDSAIYTEPIVDPLSLYLTLKDTPDERIEMALEQIKERFIYG
;
A
#
# COMPACT_ATOMS: atom_id res chain seq x y z
N MET A 1 11.95 7.22 24.06
CA MET A 1 12.39 8.65 24.03
C MET A 1 13.92 8.84 24.01
N LYS A 2 14.77 7.99 24.63
CA LYS A 2 16.25 8.11 24.49
C LYS A 2 16.71 8.12 23.04
N ASN A 3 16.26 7.16 22.23
CA ASN A 3 16.60 7.09 20.79
C ASN A 3 16.21 8.36 20.04
N PHE A 4 15.11 9.01 20.43
CA PHE A 4 14.66 10.27 19.84
C PHE A 4 15.62 11.43 20.18
N GLN A 5 16.06 11.57 21.44
CA GLN A 5 17.00 12.60 21.87
C GLN A 5 18.38 12.44 21.20
N GLU A 6 18.86 11.20 21.12
CA GLU A 6 20.11 10.86 20.43
C GLU A 6 20.04 11.21 18.95
N TYR A 7 18.94 10.85 18.30
CA TYR A 7 18.69 11.14 16.88
C TYR A 7 18.65 12.65 16.61
N ILE A 8 17.95 13.43 17.44
CA ILE A 8 17.94 14.91 17.30
C ILE A 8 19.33 15.50 17.46
N LYS A 9 20.09 15.01 18.43
CA LYS A 9 21.49 15.46 18.64
C LYS A 9 22.38 15.13 17.44
N GLU A 10 22.24 13.94 16.85
CA GLU A 10 22.99 13.51 15.69
C GLU A 10 22.65 14.34 14.43
N VAL A 11 21.37 14.55 14.16
CA VAL A 11 20.88 15.14 12.90
C VAL A 11 20.88 16.67 12.93
N LEU A 12 20.57 17.27 14.08
CA LEU A 12 20.45 18.73 14.23
C LEU A 12 21.54 19.34 15.09
N SER A 13 22.44 18.54 15.66
CA SER A 13 23.48 18.99 16.62
C SER A 13 22.89 19.73 17.82
N GLU A 14 21.64 19.47 18.19
CA GLU A 14 20.91 20.11 19.27
C GLU A 14 20.61 19.12 20.40
N THR A 15 20.94 19.50 21.63
CA THR A 15 20.61 18.72 22.82
C THR A 15 19.28 19.20 23.39
N ILE A 16 18.29 18.32 23.39
CA ILE A 16 16.94 18.63 23.87
C ILE A 16 16.61 17.92 25.17
N VAL A 17 15.78 18.55 25.99
CA VAL A 17 15.18 17.95 27.19
C VAL A 17 13.74 17.59 26.85
N VAL A 18 13.36 16.35 27.14
CA VAL A 18 12.00 15.84 26.90
C VAL A 18 11.35 15.59 28.26
N ASN A 19 10.25 16.28 28.53
CA ASN A 19 9.48 16.15 29.74
C ASN A 19 8.17 15.44 29.45
N GLN A 20 7.84 14.39 30.19
CA GLN A 20 6.55 13.74 30.11
C GLN A 20 5.51 14.59 30.85
N LEU A 21 4.29 14.69 30.32
CA LEU A 21 3.18 15.30 31.05
C LEU A 21 2.91 14.54 32.35
N THR A 22 2.61 15.29 33.39
CA THR A 22 2.23 14.73 34.69
C THR A 22 0.84 14.09 34.64
N GLU A 23 0.51 13.23 35.60
CA GLU A 23 -0.80 12.61 35.67
C GLU A 23 -1.93 13.66 35.83
N SER A 24 -1.68 14.75 36.52
CA SER A 24 -2.65 15.84 36.65
C SER A 24 -2.91 16.56 35.32
N GLU A 25 -1.87 16.84 34.51
CA GLU A 25 -2.01 17.46 33.20
C GLU A 25 -2.69 16.49 32.21
N MET A 26 -2.39 15.20 32.30
CA MET A 26 -3.04 14.17 31.48
C MET A 26 -4.53 14.01 31.82
N SER A 27 -4.92 14.16 33.10
CA SER A 27 -6.32 14.04 33.54
C SER A 27 -7.24 15.15 32.98
N GLU A 28 -6.68 16.29 32.57
CA GLU A 28 -7.41 17.39 31.93
C GLU A 28 -7.67 17.09 30.41
N LEU A 29 -7.05 16.06 29.85
CA LEU A 29 -7.19 15.73 28.44
C LEU A 29 -8.39 14.80 28.20
N PRO A 30 -8.96 14.80 27.00
CA PRO A 30 -10.01 13.84 26.63
C PRO A 30 -9.58 12.38 26.87
N MET A 31 -10.49 11.54 27.35
CA MET A 31 -10.21 10.17 27.75
C MET A 31 -9.47 9.33 26.69
N TYR A 32 -9.85 9.50 25.41
CA TYR A 32 -9.22 8.78 24.29
C TYR A 32 -7.72 9.14 24.15
N VAL A 33 -7.31 10.35 24.52
CA VAL A 33 -5.91 10.78 24.43
C VAL A 33 -5.06 9.98 25.39
N ASN A 34 -5.53 9.80 26.63
CA ASN A 34 -4.83 9.05 27.67
C ASN A 34 -4.71 7.57 27.35
N GLN A 35 -5.67 7.02 26.59
CA GLN A 35 -5.66 5.61 26.19
C GLN A 35 -4.75 5.33 24.99
N LEU A 36 -4.67 6.27 24.04
CA LEU A 36 -4.01 6.05 22.75
C LEU A 36 -2.59 6.63 22.71
N TYR A 37 -2.26 7.63 23.55
CA TYR A 37 -1.03 8.38 23.42
C TYR A 37 -0.27 8.56 24.73
N LYS A 38 1.06 8.52 24.62
CA LYS A 38 1.98 9.11 25.59
C LYS A 38 2.38 10.49 25.09
N ILE A 39 2.26 11.51 25.93
CA ILE A 39 2.49 12.91 25.56
C ILE A 39 3.71 13.46 26.31
N TYR A 40 4.55 14.15 25.56
CA TYR A 40 5.74 14.79 26.07
C TYR A 40 5.84 16.21 25.54
N THR A 41 6.60 17.05 26.22
CA THR A 41 6.93 18.40 25.77
C THR A 41 8.43 18.55 25.61
N THR A 42 8.84 19.35 24.64
CA THR A 42 10.25 19.69 24.42
C THR A 42 10.35 21.05 23.73
N ARG A 43 11.57 21.58 23.67
CA ARG A 43 11.91 22.75 22.85
C ARG A 43 12.93 22.33 21.80
N LEU A 44 12.64 22.58 20.54
CA LEU A 44 13.50 22.25 19.40
C LEU A 44 13.62 23.48 18.49
N LEU A 45 14.85 23.85 18.13
CA LEU A 45 15.15 25.04 17.31
C LEU A 45 14.39 26.30 17.82
N GLY A 46 14.36 26.48 19.13
CA GLY A 46 13.68 27.60 19.77
C GLY A 46 12.14 27.48 19.83
N THR A 47 11.52 26.51 19.24
CA THR A 47 10.08 26.27 19.19
C THR A 47 9.63 25.24 20.22
N GLU A 48 8.56 25.54 20.98
CA GLU A 48 7.95 24.56 21.87
C GLU A 48 7.10 23.55 21.08
N LEU A 49 7.35 22.28 21.33
CA LEU A 49 6.69 21.15 20.67
C LEU A 49 5.97 20.25 21.69
N VAL A 50 4.84 19.73 21.27
CA VAL A 50 4.17 18.60 21.91
C VAL A 50 4.48 17.34 21.12
N LEU A 51 5.17 16.40 21.74
CA LEU A 51 5.49 15.11 21.15
C LEU A 51 4.42 14.09 21.55
N VAL A 52 3.92 13.37 20.59
CA VAL A 52 2.84 12.39 20.75
C VAL A 52 3.33 11.05 20.26
N GLN A 53 3.40 10.06 21.15
CA GLN A 53 3.78 8.68 20.82
C GLN A 53 2.58 7.77 21.03
N LEU A 54 2.26 6.93 20.06
CA LEU A 54 1.21 5.92 20.18
C LEU A 54 1.57 4.86 21.23
N VAL A 55 0.58 4.41 21.98
CA VAL A 55 0.73 3.30 22.92
C VAL A 55 0.81 1.98 22.16
N ASP A 56 0.05 1.85 21.08
CA ASP A 56 0.03 0.73 20.16
C ASP A 56 0.19 1.25 18.73
N GLU A 57 1.23 0.79 18.02
CA GLU A 57 1.56 1.19 16.66
C GLU A 57 1.05 0.21 15.60
N ASP A 58 0.55 -0.97 15.99
CA ASP A 58 0.23 -2.05 15.06
C ASP A 58 -1.01 -1.77 14.19
N ASN A 59 -1.94 -0.92 14.68
CA ASN A 59 -3.20 -0.60 13.99
C ASN A 59 -3.38 0.92 13.77
N ILE A 60 -2.48 1.55 13.02
CA ILE A 60 -2.55 3.00 12.77
C ILE A 60 -3.45 3.32 11.57
N SER A 61 -4.64 3.88 11.82
CA SER A 61 -5.38 4.61 10.80
C SER A 61 -4.84 6.03 10.66
N ILE A 62 -4.13 6.32 9.57
CA ILE A 62 -3.52 7.64 9.32
C ILE A 62 -4.57 8.77 9.29
N ALA A 63 -5.79 8.51 8.77
CA ALA A 63 -6.86 9.50 8.74
C ALA A 63 -7.34 9.85 10.14
N GLN A 64 -7.52 8.84 10.99
CA GLN A 64 -7.93 9.05 12.39
C GLN A 64 -6.81 9.74 13.19
N THR A 65 -5.57 9.29 13.04
CA THR A 65 -4.40 9.90 13.68
C THR A 65 -4.27 11.38 13.31
N GLU A 66 -4.39 11.74 12.02
CA GLU A 66 -4.36 13.13 11.57
C GLU A 66 -5.44 13.97 12.25
N LYS A 67 -6.68 13.49 12.29
CA LYS A 67 -7.80 14.19 12.95
C LYS A 67 -7.53 14.41 14.45
N GLN A 68 -7.00 13.37 15.11
CA GLN A 68 -6.64 13.45 16.53
C GLN A 68 -5.49 14.43 16.78
N LEU A 69 -4.41 14.38 15.97
CA LEU A 69 -3.29 15.33 16.08
C LEU A 69 -3.74 16.77 15.83
N ARG A 70 -4.66 16.99 14.90
CA ARG A 70 -5.25 18.33 14.66
C ARG A 70 -6.05 18.84 15.86
N ASN A 71 -6.76 17.96 16.55
CA ASN A 71 -7.47 18.30 17.79
C ASN A 71 -6.49 18.60 18.93
N LEU A 72 -5.44 17.79 19.08
CA LEU A 72 -4.37 18.03 20.06
C LEU A 72 -3.66 19.37 19.81
N LYS A 73 -3.40 19.70 18.54
CA LYS A 73 -2.81 20.99 18.17
C LYS A 73 -3.68 22.16 18.61
N LYS A 74 -5.01 22.07 18.47
CA LYS A 74 -5.93 23.09 18.95
C LYS A 74 -5.94 23.20 20.49
N LEU A 75 -5.89 22.04 21.16
CA LEU A 75 -5.94 21.94 22.62
C LEU A 75 -4.70 22.55 23.27
N PHE A 76 -3.51 22.19 22.77
CA PHE A 76 -2.25 22.68 23.32
C PHE A 76 -1.83 24.04 22.76
N ASN A 77 -2.44 24.49 21.68
CA ASN A 77 -2.02 25.71 20.95
C ASN A 77 -0.51 25.71 20.61
N LYS A 78 0.04 24.53 20.33
CA LYS A 78 1.47 24.29 20.02
C LYS A 78 1.60 23.37 18.83
N THR A 79 2.78 23.34 18.19
CA THR A 79 3.08 22.38 17.15
C THR A 79 3.14 20.97 17.74
N VAL A 80 2.33 20.07 17.18
CA VAL A 80 2.27 18.66 17.59
C VAL A 80 3.07 17.81 16.61
N VAL A 81 3.88 16.91 17.14
CA VAL A 81 4.78 16.02 16.38
C VAL A 81 4.50 14.58 16.78
N LEU A 82 4.19 13.74 15.81
CA LEU A 82 4.01 12.31 16.00
C LEU A 82 5.38 11.61 16.02
N ILE A 83 5.64 10.85 17.08
CA ILE A 83 6.84 10.01 17.19
C ILE A 83 6.42 8.57 16.90
N LEU A 84 7.10 7.94 15.96
CA LEU A 84 6.88 6.56 15.54
C LEU A 84 8.19 5.77 15.64
N ASP A 85 8.15 4.55 16.15
CA ASP A 85 9.31 3.68 16.18
C ASP A 85 9.62 3.15 14.76
N HIS A 86 8.56 2.87 13.99
CA HIS A 86 8.68 2.57 12.58
C HIS A 86 7.46 3.09 11.80
N VAL A 87 7.62 3.23 10.50
CA VAL A 87 6.51 3.57 9.60
C VAL A 87 6.71 2.89 8.26
N VAL A 88 5.71 2.14 7.81
CA VAL A 88 5.70 1.54 6.48
C VAL A 88 5.64 2.61 5.39
N SER A 89 6.24 2.34 4.23
CA SER A 89 6.38 3.33 3.15
C SER A 89 5.06 3.97 2.73
N TYR A 90 3.99 3.21 2.76
CA TYR A 90 2.64 3.66 2.48
C TYR A 90 2.16 4.73 3.50
N ASN A 91 2.17 4.41 4.79
CA ASN A 91 1.75 5.33 5.85
C ASN A 91 2.63 6.58 5.88
N ARG A 92 3.95 6.42 5.65
CA ARG A 92 4.88 7.54 5.52
C ARG A 92 4.49 8.50 4.40
N SER A 93 4.19 7.97 3.20
CA SER A 93 3.77 8.78 2.05
C SER A 93 2.49 9.56 2.34
N ARG A 94 1.55 8.96 3.06
CA ARG A 94 0.30 9.61 3.50
C ARG A 94 0.56 10.72 4.52
N LEU A 95 1.38 10.47 5.54
CA LEU A 95 1.77 11.48 6.53
C LEU A 95 2.42 12.70 5.85
N ILE A 96 3.33 12.47 4.88
CA ILE A 96 3.95 13.54 4.10
C ILE A 96 2.92 14.29 3.26
N LYS A 97 2.04 13.59 2.53
CA LYS A 97 1.00 14.20 1.69
C LYS A 97 0.03 15.06 2.51
N LYS A 98 -0.32 14.61 3.71
CA LYS A 98 -1.18 15.34 4.65
C LYS A 98 -0.44 16.40 5.47
N LYS A 99 0.87 16.59 5.24
CA LYS A 99 1.74 17.54 5.95
C LYS A 99 1.71 17.36 7.48
N VAL A 100 1.58 16.12 7.95
CA VAL A 100 1.67 15.80 9.37
C VAL A 100 3.12 15.91 9.81
N ASN A 101 3.39 16.58 10.94
CA ASN A 101 4.71 16.58 11.54
C ASN A 101 4.95 15.20 12.17
N PHE A 102 5.99 14.50 11.76
CA PHE A 102 6.37 13.22 12.36
C PHE A 102 7.88 12.99 12.37
N ILE A 103 8.32 12.18 13.32
CA ILE A 103 9.72 11.76 13.46
C ILE A 103 9.76 10.24 13.63
N VAL A 104 10.61 9.59 12.85
CA VAL A 104 11.00 8.19 13.02
C VAL A 104 12.47 8.19 13.37
N PRO A 105 12.86 8.02 14.64
CA PRO A 105 14.26 8.11 15.07
C PRO A 105 15.16 7.17 14.27
N GLY A 106 16.32 7.67 13.83
CA GLY A 106 17.26 6.94 12.99
C GLY A 106 16.83 6.76 11.53
N LYS A 107 15.71 7.38 11.09
CA LYS A 107 15.22 7.22 9.71
C LYS A 107 14.74 8.52 9.06
N GLN A 108 13.92 9.29 9.72
CA GLN A 108 13.33 10.49 9.13
C GLN A 108 12.84 11.49 10.18
N LEU A 109 13.09 12.75 9.91
CA LEU A 109 12.53 13.90 10.58
C LEU A 109 11.78 14.74 9.55
N PHE A 110 10.46 14.84 9.67
CA PHE A 110 9.60 15.60 8.76
C PHE A 110 8.73 16.55 9.57
N LEU A 111 9.13 17.83 9.60
CA LEU A 111 8.47 18.90 10.33
C LEU A 111 8.13 20.05 9.37
N PRO A 112 7.13 19.89 8.51
CA PRO A 112 6.79 20.90 7.50
C PRO A 112 6.39 22.24 8.10
N GLU A 113 5.83 22.25 9.29
CA GLU A 113 5.50 23.50 10.00
C GLU A 113 6.74 24.27 10.47
N MET A 114 7.87 23.58 10.64
CA MET A 114 9.16 24.17 10.98
C MET A 114 10.08 24.30 9.75
N LEU A 115 9.59 23.97 8.55
CA LEU A 115 10.35 23.92 7.30
C LEU A 115 11.56 22.94 7.32
N VAL A 116 11.46 21.90 8.15
CA VAL A 116 12.52 20.88 8.28
C VAL A 116 12.05 19.56 7.67
N ASN A 117 12.86 19.06 6.74
CA ASN A 117 12.68 17.73 6.16
C ASN A 117 14.03 17.07 5.99
N LEU A 118 14.43 16.24 6.95
CA LEU A 118 15.67 15.49 6.92
C LEU A 118 15.33 14.00 6.91
N LYS A 119 16.02 13.28 6.03
CA LYS A 119 15.91 11.83 5.90
C LYS A 119 17.33 11.28 5.89
N ASP A 120 17.63 10.39 6.82
CA ASP A 120 18.89 9.66 6.78
C ASP A 120 18.92 8.81 5.52
N GLY A 121 19.92 9.04 4.69
CA GLY A 121 20.22 8.12 3.61
C GLY A 121 20.71 6.82 4.23
N ASP A 122 20.11 5.70 3.86
CA ASP A 122 20.74 4.41 4.08
C ASP A 122 22.20 4.53 3.64
N THR A 123 23.14 4.33 4.57
CA THR A 123 24.60 4.43 4.34
C THR A 123 25.15 3.29 3.46
N LYS A 124 24.29 2.66 2.67
CA LYS A 124 24.70 1.94 1.47
C LYS A 124 24.48 2.88 0.29
N ARG A 125 25.59 3.39 -0.28
CA ARG A 125 25.61 4.03 -1.60
C ARG A 125 24.87 3.13 -2.60
N ARG A 126 23.54 3.20 -2.59
CA ARG A 126 22.72 2.80 -3.74
C ARG A 126 22.77 3.99 -4.68
N SER A 127 23.48 3.83 -5.81
CA SER A 127 23.22 4.62 -7.01
C SER A 127 21.71 4.87 -7.10
N PHE A 128 21.31 6.03 -7.62
CA PHE A 128 19.92 6.32 -8.05
C PHE A 128 19.51 5.30 -9.13
N LYS A 129 19.34 4.04 -8.73
CA LYS A 129 18.51 3.09 -9.44
C LYS A 129 17.09 3.43 -9.02
N GLU A 130 16.25 3.79 -9.97
CA GLU A 130 14.80 3.77 -9.78
C GLU A 130 14.46 2.58 -8.89
N LYS A 131 13.71 2.81 -7.79
CA LYS A 131 13.32 1.72 -6.90
C LYS A 131 12.69 0.65 -7.75
N GLN A 132 13.36 -0.48 -7.87
CA GLN A 132 12.97 -1.54 -8.78
C GLN A 132 11.68 -2.16 -8.23
N LYS A 133 10.55 -1.82 -8.85
CA LYS A 133 9.24 -2.36 -8.50
C LYS A 133 9.03 -3.74 -9.14
N LEU A 134 8.07 -4.47 -8.61
CA LEU A 134 7.59 -5.71 -9.23
C LEU A 134 7.04 -5.40 -10.64
N ILE A 135 7.53 -6.09 -11.64
CA ILE A 135 6.90 -6.05 -12.97
C ILE A 135 5.56 -6.79 -12.92
N PRO A 136 4.60 -6.51 -13.84
CA PRO A 136 3.25 -7.07 -13.76
C PRO A 136 3.21 -8.60 -13.64
N SER A 137 4.04 -9.33 -14.38
CA SER A 137 4.11 -10.79 -14.30
C SER A 137 4.68 -11.30 -12.97
N ALA A 138 5.68 -10.62 -12.41
CA ALA A 138 6.22 -10.94 -11.09
C ALA A 138 5.20 -10.66 -9.98
N GLN A 139 4.48 -9.53 -10.08
CA GLN A 139 3.43 -9.18 -9.13
C GLN A 139 2.33 -10.23 -9.07
N ILE A 140 1.89 -10.75 -10.21
CA ILE A 140 0.89 -11.83 -10.27
C ILE A 140 1.41 -13.11 -9.59
N MET A 141 2.68 -13.49 -9.80
CA MET A 141 3.24 -14.67 -9.14
C MET A 141 3.24 -14.52 -7.61
N VAL A 142 3.59 -13.35 -7.11
CA VAL A 142 3.54 -13.03 -5.67
C VAL A 142 2.10 -13.04 -5.14
N LEU A 143 1.17 -12.38 -5.83
CA LEU A 143 -0.23 -12.35 -5.43
C LEU A 143 -0.85 -13.75 -5.45
N TYR A 144 -0.49 -14.58 -6.44
CA TYR A 144 -0.89 -15.99 -6.53
C TYR A 144 -0.47 -16.77 -5.27
N GLN A 145 0.76 -16.57 -4.82
CA GLN A 145 1.29 -17.21 -3.60
C GLN A 145 0.58 -16.70 -2.35
N ILE A 146 0.42 -15.39 -2.19
CA ILE A 146 -0.20 -14.79 -1.00
C ILE A 146 -1.69 -15.15 -0.89
N LEU A 147 -2.43 -15.20 -1.99
CA LEU A 147 -3.84 -15.62 -2.00
C LEU A 147 -4.04 -17.11 -1.68
N GLY A 148 -2.96 -17.87 -1.55
CA GLY A 148 -3.02 -19.29 -1.23
C GLY A 148 -3.53 -20.17 -2.38
N LEU A 149 -3.50 -19.67 -3.61
CA LEU A 149 -3.89 -20.43 -4.81
C LEU A 149 -2.96 -21.59 -5.07
N SER A 150 -1.77 -21.60 -4.48
CA SER A 150 -0.83 -22.73 -4.46
C SER A 150 -1.39 -23.99 -3.84
N LYS A 151 -2.44 -23.90 -2.99
CA LYS A 151 -3.16 -25.08 -2.49
C LYS A 151 -3.87 -25.87 -3.60
N LEU A 152 -4.28 -25.18 -4.67
CA LEU A 152 -4.95 -25.77 -5.83
C LEU A 152 -3.95 -26.20 -6.91
N TRP A 153 -2.88 -25.43 -7.06
CA TRP A 153 -1.83 -25.68 -8.04
C TRP A 153 -0.53 -25.04 -7.52
N ASP A 154 0.36 -25.87 -6.99
CA ASP A 154 1.56 -25.37 -6.31
C ASP A 154 2.57 -24.81 -7.32
N ILE A 155 2.71 -23.49 -7.34
CA ILE A 155 3.59 -22.76 -8.24
C ILE A 155 5.08 -23.10 -8.01
N GLU A 156 5.47 -23.48 -6.79
CA GLU A 156 6.85 -23.83 -6.44
C GLU A 156 7.26 -25.21 -6.98
N GLN A 157 6.28 -26.08 -7.25
CA GLN A 157 6.50 -27.40 -7.81
C GLN A 157 6.38 -27.45 -9.35
N LYS A 158 6.25 -26.29 -10.00
CA LYS A 158 6.04 -26.20 -11.43
C LYS A 158 7.22 -25.54 -12.14
N PRO A 159 7.68 -26.11 -13.26
CA PRO A 159 8.70 -25.48 -14.08
C PRO A 159 8.17 -24.21 -14.75
N PHE A 160 9.05 -23.28 -15.07
CA PHE A 160 8.69 -21.96 -15.65
C PHE A 160 7.75 -22.05 -16.85
N LYS A 161 7.85 -23.09 -17.66
CA LYS A 161 6.99 -23.31 -18.82
C LYS A 161 5.52 -23.55 -18.41
N GLU A 162 5.29 -24.32 -17.36
CA GLU A 162 3.94 -24.57 -16.83
C GLU A 162 3.38 -23.34 -16.15
N ILE A 163 4.22 -22.59 -15.41
CA ILE A 163 3.82 -21.30 -14.82
C ILE A 163 3.38 -20.33 -15.92
N ALA A 164 4.12 -20.27 -17.03
CA ALA A 164 3.78 -19.43 -18.17
C ALA A 164 2.40 -19.78 -18.74
N LEU A 165 2.10 -21.06 -18.94
CA LEU A 165 0.81 -21.51 -19.42
C LEU A 165 -0.32 -21.19 -18.45
N LYS A 166 -0.14 -21.48 -17.15
CA LYS A 166 -1.15 -21.26 -16.11
C LYS A 166 -1.50 -19.79 -15.97
N LEU A 167 -0.50 -18.90 -15.97
CA LEU A 167 -0.68 -17.45 -15.80
C LEU A 167 -0.88 -16.73 -17.15
N ASN A 168 -1.02 -17.44 -18.25
CA ASN A 168 -1.22 -16.88 -19.60
C ASN A 168 -0.16 -15.83 -20.00
N TYR A 169 1.10 -16.17 -19.73
CA TYR A 169 2.28 -15.40 -20.13
C TYR A 169 3.17 -16.18 -21.09
N SER A 170 4.04 -15.47 -21.81
CA SER A 170 5.10 -16.13 -22.57
C SER A 170 6.19 -16.67 -21.61
N PRO A 171 6.93 -17.73 -21.98
CA PRO A 171 8.05 -18.21 -21.19
C PRO A 171 9.11 -17.12 -20.91
N MET A 172 9.35 -16.23 -21.87
CA MET A 172 10.25 -15.09 -21.70
C MET A 172 9.73 -14.09 -20.63
N ALA A 173 8.42 -13.87 -20.57
CA ALA A 173 7.83 -12.98 -19.53
C ALA A 173 7.98 -13.58 -18.14
N ILE A 174 7.84 -14.90 -18.00
CA ILE A 174 8.08 -15.59 -16.72
C ILE A 174 9.57 -15.58 -16.36
N SER A 175 10.49 -15.81 -17.30
CA SER A 175 11.93 -15.67 -17.00
C SER A 175 12.27 -14.28 -16.46
N LYS A 176 11.76 -13.20 -17.10
CA LYS A 176 11.93 -11.84 -16.62
C LYS A 176 11.27 -11.58 -15.24
N ALA A 177 10.12 -12.22 -14.99
CA ALA A 177 9.47 -12.14 -13.67
C ALA A 177 10.33 -12.79 -12.59
N VAL A 178 10.87 -13.97 -12.87
CA VAL A 178 11.77 -14.69 -11.97
C VAL A 178 13.05 -13.89 -11.71
N ASP A 179 13.68 -13.32 -12.74
CA ASP A 179 14.85 -12.44 -12.58
C ASP A 179 14.51 -11.22 -11.69
N ASN A 180 13.33 -10.60 -11.90
CA ASN A 180 12.87 -9.48 -11.09
C ASN A 180 12.66 -9.87 -9.62
N LEU A 181 12.00 -11.01 -9.35
CA LEU A 181 11.76 -11.52 -8.00
C LEU A 181 13.09 -11.87 -7.30
N GLN A 182 14.04 -12.46 -8.02
CA GLN A 182 15.35 -12.83 -7.49
C GLN A 182 16.18 -11.59 -7.13
N VAL A 183 16.18 -10.57 -7.98
CA VAL A 183 16.88 -9.28 -7.71
C VAL A 183 16.30 -8.57 -6.48
N LEU A 184 14.99 -8.76 -6.20
CA LEU A 184 14.31 -8.23 -5.03
C LEU A 184 14.46 -9.13 -3.78
N ASP A 185 15.21 -10.24 -3.89
CA ASP A 185 15.42 -11.23 -2.82
C ASP A 185 14.11 -11.84 -2.29
N LEU A 186 13.13 -12.03 -3.17
CA LEU A 186 11.83 -12.62 -2.81
C LEU A 186 11.77 -14.12 -3.06
N ILE A 187 12.62 -14.63 -3.95
CA ILE A 187 12.69 -16.05 -4.31
C ILE A 187 14.13 -16.54 -4.46
N THR A 188 14.30 -17.84 -4.35
CA THR A 188 15.46 -18.62 -4.82
C THR A 188 15.05 -19.51 -5.98
N ILE A 189 16.03 -19.93 -6.80
CA ILE A 189 15.83 -20.83 -7.94
C ILE A 189 16.54 -22.14 -7.64
N ALA A 190 15.84 -23.25 -7.86
CA ALA A 190 16.38 -24.61 -7.75
C ALA A 190 16.23 -25.37 -9.08
N GLY A 191 17.01 -26.47 -9.22
CA GLY A 191 16.99 -27.36 -10.37
C GLY A 191 18.03 -27.04 -11.44
N GLU A 192 18.54 -28.07 -12.11
CA GLU A 192 19.60 -27.96 -13.15
C GLU A 192 18.99 -27.90 -14.56
N LYS A 193 18.19 -28.91 -14.92
CA LYS A 193 17.56 -29.02 -16.25
C LYS A 193 16.25 -28.25 -16.33
N GLU A 194 15.40 -28.44 -15.33
CA GLU A 194 14.18 -27.67 -15.15
C GLU A 194 14.33 -26.78 -13.92
N LYS A 195 13.93 -25.51 -14.05
CA LYS A 195 14.05 -24.51 -13.01
C LYS A 195 12.74 -24.31 -12.30
N TYR A 196 12.80 -24.28 -10.99
CA TYR A 196 11.69 -24.09 -10.05
C TYR A 196 11.96 -22.87 -9.21
N ILE A 197 10.92 -22.20 -8.74
CA ILE A 197 11.03 -21.07 -7.80
C ILE A 197 10.70 -21.55 -6.40
N HIS A 198 11.32 -20.94 -5.39
CA HIS A 198 10.94 -21.06 -3.99
C HIS A 198 10.87 -19.69 -3.38
N PHE A 199 9.74 -19.35 -2.74
CA PHE A 199 9.60 -18.09 -2.04
C PHE A 199 10.40 -18.11 -0.74
N ASN A 200 11.19 -17.06 -0.50
CA ASN A 200 12.07 -16.95 0.67
C ASN A 200 11.32 -16.66 1.96
N TYR A 201 10.04 -16.30 1.86
CA TYR A 201 9.21 -15.83 2.96
C TYR A 201 7.84 -16.50 2.93
N ASP A 202 7.26 -16.73 4.13
CA ASP A 202 5.86 -17.08 4.28
C ASP A 202 4.95 -15.93 3.80
N LYS A 203 3.65 -16.19 3.67
CA LYS A 203 2.63 -15.29 3.16
C LYS A 203 2.69 -13.88 3.80
N VAL A 204 2.71 -13.82 5.13
CA VAL A 204 2.66 -12.55 5.90
C VAL A 204 3.97 -11.77 5.75
N LYS A 205 5.10 -12.47 5.90
CA LYS A 205 6.42 -11.83 5.74
C LYS A 205 6.68 -11.39 4.31
N LEU A 206 6.23 -12.17 3.30
CA LEU A 206 6.33 -11.82 1.89
C LEU A 206 5.59 -10.50 1.60
N TRP A 207 4.34 -10.39 2.06
CA TRP A 207 3.58 -9.15 1.95
C TRP A 207 4.29 -7.98 2.62
N GLY A 208 4.68 -8.12 3.89
CA GLY A 208 5.36 -7.08 4.67
C GLY A 208 6.66 -6.62 4.00
N LYS A 209 7.49 -7.58 3.53
CA LYS A 209 8.74 -7.26 2.83
C LYS A 209 8.54 -6.42 1.58
N ILE A 210 7.50 -6.70 0.80
CA ILE A 210 7.18 -5.97 -0.42
C ILE A 210 6.61 -4.59 -0.09
N GLU A 211 5.76 -4.49 0.93
CA GLU A 211 5.15 -3.24 1.36
C GLU A 211 6.17 -2.27 1.97
N GLU A 212 7.02 -2.74 2.89
CA GLU A 212 8.10 -1.96 3.51
C GLU A 212 9.08 -1.36 2.49
N ASN A 213 9.38 -2.10 1.42
CA ASN A 213 10.30 -1.66 0.39
C ASN A 213 9.63 -0.92 -0.77
N ASP A 214 8.31 -0.76 -0.75
CA ASP A 214 7.51 -0.13 -1.82
C ASP A 214 7.71 -0.82 -3.18
N PHE A 215 7.75 -2.16 -3.19
CA PHE A 215 7.95 -2.92 -4.42
C PHE A 215 6.66 -3.10 -5.23
N TRP A 216 5.48 -2.88 -4.64
CA TRP A 216 4.21 -2.97 -5.34
C TRP A 216 4.10 -2.00 -6.51
N ASN A 217 3.56 -2.47 -7.61
CA ASN A 217 3.20 -1.65 -8.75
C ASN A 217 1.68 -1.48 -8.79
N HIS A 218 1.21 -0.28 -9.09
CA HIS A 218 -0.22 -0.04 -9.24
C HIS A 218 -0.78 -0.83 -10.43
N PRO A 219 -1.85 -1.63 -10.25
CA PRO A 219 -2.41 -2.49 -11.31
C PRO A 219 -2.90 -1.72 -12.53
N VAL A 220 -3.54 -0.57 -12.31
CA VAL A 220 -4.16 0.24 -13.35
C VAL A 220 -3.11 0.98 -14.18
N PHE A 221 -3.20 0.85 -15.50
CA PHE A 221 -2.40 1.60 -16.47
C PHE A 221 -3.03 2.98 -16.75
N LYS A 222 -4.36 3.00 -17.01
CA LYS A 222 -5.13 4.23 -17.22
C LYS A 222 -6.60 4.02 -16.96
N ARG A 223 -7.34 5.10 -16.78
CA ARG A 223 -8.81 5.14 -16.69
C ARG A 223 -9.39 5.83 -17.93
N VAL A 224 -10.51 5.30 -18.40
CA VAL A 224 -11.29 5.87 -19.50
C VAL A 224 -12.76 5.75 -19.16
N TYR A 225 -13.49 6.84 -19.23
CA TYR A 225 -14.92 6.84 -18.99
C TYR A 225 -15.65 6.62 -20.31
N VAL A 226 -16.75 5.86 -20.26
CA VAL A 226 -17.61 5.53 -21.41
C VAL A 226 -19.07 5.50 -20.97
N ASP A 227 -19.99 5.73 -21.90
CA ASP A 227 -21.42 5.64 -21.60
C ASP A 227 -21.89 4.21 -21.56
N GLU A 228 -21.34 3.32 -22.41
CA GLU A 228 -21.73 1.92 -22.51
C GLU A 228 -20.51 1.01 -22.70
N ILE A 229 -20.63 -0.22 -22.21
CA ILE A 229 -19.67 -1.28 -22.47
C ILE A 229 -20.21 -2.13 -23.62
N PRO A 230 -19.46 -2.31 -24.73
CA PRO A 230 -19.90 -3.12 -25.85
C PRO A 230 -20.25 -4.55 -25.45
N ALA A 231 -21.36 -5.08 -25.96
CA ALA A 231 -21.80 -6.44 -25.64
C ALA A 231 -20.71 -7.48 -25.94
N GLY A 232 -20.59 -8.48 -25.08
CA GLY A 232 -19.57 -9.52 -25.19
C GLY A 232 -18.15 -9.10 -24.77
N THR A 233 -17.96 -7.87 -24.26
CA THR A 233 -16.69 -7.45 -23.69
C THR A 233 -16.46 -8.12 -22.35
N LYS A 234 -15.30 -8.75 -22.20
CA LYS A 234 -14.93 -9.39 -20.92
C LYS A 234 -14.38 -8.32 -19.97
N THR A 235 -15.14 -8.05 -18.91
CA THR A 235 -14.81 -7.09 -17.86
C THR A 235 -14.97 -7.72 -16.49
N TRP A 236 -14.41 -7.09 -15.47
CA TRP A 236 -14.50 -7.51 -14.06
C TRP A 236 -14.83 -6.29 -13.20
N ASP A 237 -15.72 -6.42 -12.27
CA ASP A 237 -15.96 -5.38 -11.28
C ASP A 237 -14.68 -5.09 -10.51
N CYS A 238 -14.38 -3.81 -10.32
CA CYS A 238 -13.16 -3.34 -9.67
C CYS A 238 -13.40 -2.07 -8.88
N ASN A 239 -12.35 -1.54 -8.27
CA ASN A 239 -12.43 -0.30 -7.50
C ASN A 239 -13.56 -0.36 -6.45
N THR A 240 -14.29 0.73 -6.24
CA THR A 240 -15.40 0.78 -5.27
C THR A 240 -16.63 -0.05 -5.68
N SER A 241 -16.72 -0.51 -6.93
CA SER A 241 -17.77 -1.46 -7.34
C SER A 241 -17.51 -2.87 -6.81
N ALA A 242 -16.23 -3.25 -6.61
CA ALA A 242 -15.84 -4.57 -6.12
C ALA A 242 -15.74 -4.66 -4.59
N LEU A 243 -15.61 -3.53 -3.87
CA LEU A 243 -15.42 -3.54 -2.42
C LEU A 243 -16.52 -4.25 -1.62
N PRO A 244 -17.82 -4.17 -1.99
CA PRO A 244 -18.87 -4.86 -1.25
C PRO A 244 -18.72 -6.39 -1.17
N GLU A 245 -18.03 -7.01 -2.11
CA GLU A 245 -17.79 -8.46 -2.10
C GLU A 245 -16.74 -8.89 -1.07
N TYR A 246 -15.90 -7.94 -0.65
CA TYR A 246 -14.76 -8.21 0.23
C TYR A 246 -14.84 -7.50 1.58
N SER A 247 -15.82 -6.61 1.77
CA SER A 247 -15.97 -5.77 2.95
C SER A 247 -17.42 -5.38 3.20
N ASP A 248 -17.70 -4.75 4.34
CA ASP A 248 -19.02 -4.23 4.71
C ASP A 248 -19.34 -2.89 4.02
N MET A 249 -18.60 -2.49 2.99
CA MET A 249 -18.84 -1.24 2.27
C MET A 249 -20.03 -1.36 1.32
N ASN A 250 -20.89 -0.34 1.31
CA ASN A 250 -21.98 -0.27 0.34
C ASN A 250 -21.47 0.03 -1.08
N PRO A 251 -22.20 -0.43 -2.14
CA PRO A 251 -21.87 -0.14 -3.52
C PRO A 251 -21.72 1.36 -3.80
N SER A 252 -20.79 1.71 -4.68
CA SER A 252 -20.63 3.09 -5.16
C SER A 252 -21.68 3.44 -6.22
N ARG A 253 -21.88 4.75 -6.44
CA ARG A 253 -22.75 5.21 -7.54
C ARG A 253 -22.10 5.07 -8.91
N GLN A 254 -20.78 5.21 -9.00
CA GLN A 254 -20.01 5.06 -10.22
C GLN A 254 -19.72 3.57 -10.46
N ASN A 255 -19.98 3.09 -11.65
CA ASN A 255 -19.65 1.74 -12.07
C ASN A 255 -18.18 1.69 -12.51
N TYR A 256 -17.36 0.94 -11.78
CA TYR A 256 -15.95 0.68 -12.12
C TYR A 256 -15.77 -0.74 -12.60
N VAL A 257 -15.20 -0.90 -13.80
CA VAL A 257 -14.88 -2.20 -14.37
C VAL A 257 -13.46 -2.26 -14.88
N ALA A 258 -12.76 -3.34 -14.60
CA ALA A 258 -11.43 -3.62 -15.09
C ALA A 258 -11.48 -4.31 -16.45
N ILE A 259 -10.56 -3.95 -17.34
CA ILE A 259 -10.39 -4.54 -18.65
C ILE A 259 -8.89 -4.79 -18.92
N GLY A 260 -8.58 -5.92 -19.55
CA GLY A 260 -7.23 -6.22 -19.99
C GLY A 260 -6.80 -5.29 -21.14
N ARG A 261 -5.50 -4.94 -21.17
CA ARG A 261 -4.93 -4.03 -22.18
C ARG A 261 -5.17 -4.47 -23.62
N THR A 262 -5.10 -5.76 -23.90
CA THR A 262 -5.33 -6.31 -25.25
C THR A 262 -6.76 -6.05 -25.71
N GLU A 263 -7.72 -6.33 -24.84
CA GLU A 263 -9.14 -6.13 -25.13
C GLU A 263 -9.49 -4.65 -25.27
N TYR A 264 -8.98 -3.80 -24.37
CA TYR A 264 -9.12 -2.36 -24.51
C TYR A 264 -8.59 -1.86 -25.87
N ASN A 265 -7.41 -2.30 -26.27
CA ASN A 265 -6.81 -1.88 -27.54
C ASN A 265 -7.64 -2.37 -28.75
N ARG A 266 -8.26 -3.54 -28.66
CA ARG A 266 -9.19 -4.05 -29.69
C ARG A 266 -10.40 -3.14 -29.83
N LEU A 267 -11.08 -2.84 -28.72
CA LEU A 267 -12.27 -1.98 -28.71
C LEU A 267 -11.95 -0.58 -29.22
N ASN A 268 -10.84 0.00 -28.77
CA ASN A 268 -10.41 1.34 -29.17
C ASN A 268 -10.09 1.43 -30.67
N LYS A 269 -9.39 0.42 -31.22
CA LYS A 269 -9.09 0.36 -32.67
C LYS A 269 -10.34 0.20 -33.54
N GLN A 270 -11.37 -0.45 -33.02
CA GLN A 270 -12.63 -0.66 -33.71
C GLN A 270 -13.64 0.48 -33.48
N ASN A 271 -13.26 1.54 -32.73
CA ASN A 271 -14.12 2.67 -32.35
C ASN A 271 -15.43 2.22 -31.66
N LEU A 272 -15.38 1.15 -30.85
CA LEU A 272 -16.54 0.59 -30.17
C LEU A 272 -16.80 1.23 -28.79
N LEU A 273 -15.91 2.09 -28.30
CA LEU A 273 -16.07 2.78 -27.01
C LEU A 273 -16.83 4.08 -27.22
N ILE A 274 -18.10 4.11 -26.82
CA ILE A 274 -19.00 5.25 -26.99
C ILE A 274 -18.63 6.35 -26.01
N ASN A 275 -18.44 7.58 -26.51
CA ASN A 275 -18.11 8.79 -25.75
C ASN A 275 -16.88 8.63 -24.84
N ALA A 276 -15.87 7.84 -25.28
CA ALA A 276 -14.65 7.61 -24.52
C ALA A 276 -13.92 8.93 -24.21
N ASN A 277 -13.81 9.26 -22.91
CA ASN A 277 -13.18 10.49 -22.44
C ASN A 277 -12.47 10.26 -21.08
N PRO A 278 -11.64 11.22 -20.59
CA PRO A 278 -10.89 11.03 -19.34
C PRO A 278 -11.65 11.40 -18.06
N THR A 279 -12.87 11.94 -18.12
CA THR A 279 -13.48 12.66 -16.99
C THR A 279 -14.79 12.10 -16.49
N GLU A 280 -15.74 11.71 -17.37
CA GLU A 280 -17.09 11.33 -16.96
C GLU A 280 -17.76 10.32 -17.90
N GLY A 281 -18.66 9.49 -17.36
CA GLY A 281 -19.44 8.48 -18.08
C GLY A 281 -20.12 7.52 -17.10
N ASN A 282 -21.05 6.72 -17.60
CA ASN A 282 -21.77 5.73 -16.78
C ASN A 282 -20.83 4.65 -16.23
N TYR A 283 -19.76 4.34 -16.96
CA TYR A 283 -18.74 3.37 -16.60
C TYR A 283 -17.36 4.00 -16.61
N CYS A 284 -16.55 3.68 -15.60
CA CYS A 284 -15.11 3.93 -15.59
C CYS A 284 -14.38 2.64 -15.93
N LEU A 285 -13.81 2.56 -17.13
CA LEU A 285 -12.94 1.44 -17.53
C LEU A 285 -11.54 1.63 -16.96
N GLU A 286 -11.14 0.77 -16.03
CA GLU A 286 -9.76 0.65 -15.59
C GLU A 286 -9.01 -0.31 -16.51
N VAL A 287 -8.12 0.21 -17.33
CA VAL A 287 -7.24 -0.61 -18.19
C VAL A 287 -6.08 -1.10 -17.35
N TRP A 288 -6.00 -2.40 -17.10
CA TRP A 288 -5.01 -2.99 -16.21
C TRP A 288 -3.72 -3.40 -16.94
N LYS A 289 -2.61 -3.41 -16.22
CA LYS A 289 -1.28 -3.84 -16.71
C LYS A 289 -1.18 -5.35 -16.91
N TYR A 290 -2.10 -6.12 -16.32
CA TYR A 290 -2.24 -7.57 -16.44
C TYR A 290 -3.72 -7.94 -16.57
N ASN A 291 -4.02 -9.21 -16.86
CA ASN A 291 -5.39 -9.69 -16.99
C ASN A 291 -6.09 -9.64 -15.62
N PRO A 292 -7.17 -8.84 -15.46
CA PRO A 292 -7.84 -8.67 -14.17
C PRO A 292 -8.43 -9.94 -13.55
N GLY A 293 -8.79 -10.91 -14.36
CA GLY A 293 -9.39 -12.17 -13.89
C GLY A 293 -8.41 -13.33 -13.71
N ILE A 294 -7.08 -13.07 -13.75
CA ILE A 294 -6.08 -14.17 -13.75
C ILE A 294 -5.96 -14.86 -12.39
N LEU A 295 -6.27 -14.15 -11.30
CA LEU A 295 -6.16 -14.62 -9.91
C LEU A 295 -7.51 -14.98 -9.30
N ILE A 296 -8.59 -14.95 -10.09
CA ILE A 296 -9.94 -15.32 -9.64
C ILE A 296 -10.16 -16.81 -9.83
N ASP A 297 -10.56 -17.45 -8.75
CA ASP A 297 -11.10 -18.81 -8.84
C ASP A 297 -12.59 -18.75 -9.20
N SER A 298 -12.90 -19.08 -10.45
CA SER A 298 -14.28 -19.12 -10.96
C SER A 298 -15.17 -20.16 -10.26
N ALA A 299 -14.60 -21.06 -9.46
CA ALA A 299 -15.37 -21.99 -8.63
C ALA A 299 -15.87 -21.30 -7.34
N ILE A 300 -15.23 -20.22 -6.90
CA ILE A 300 -15.60 -19.51 -5.68
C ILE A 300 -16.47 -18.29 -5.99
N TYR A 301 -16.15 -17.56 -7.06
CA TYR A 301 -16.84 -16.32 -7.43
C TYR A 301 -17.70 -16.53 -8.68
N THR A 302 -19.00 -16.33 -8.54
CA THR A 302 -19.99 -16.43 -9.64
C THR A 302 -20.00 -15.20 -10.53
N GLU A 303 -19.69 -14.04 -9.96
CA GLU A 303 -19.66 -12.77 -10.67
C GLU A 303 -18.23 -12.43 -11.14
N PRO A 304 -18.08 -11.75 -12.28
CA PRO A 304 -16.78 -11.34 -12.79
C PRO A 304 -16.21 -10.17 -11.98
N ILE A 305 -15.45 -10.49 -10.96
CA ILE A 305 -14.82 -9.54 -10.05
C ILE A 305 -13.28 -9.68 -10.07
N VAL A 306 -12.54 -8.63 -9.73
CA VAL A 306 -11.07 -8.69 -9.57
C VAL A 306 -10.69 -9.33 -8.22
N ASP A 307 -9.50 -9.89 -8.12
CA ASP A 307 -9.02 -10.45 -6.86
C ASP A 307 -8.84 -9.39 -5.76
N PRO A 308 -9.01 -9.76 -4.47
CA PRO A 308 -9.02 -8.81 -3.37
C PRO A 308 -7.70 -8.06 -3.17
N LEU A 309 -6.56 -8.68 -3.44
CA LEU A 309 -5.26 -8.05 -3.23
C LEU A 309 -4.89 -7.10 -4.36
N SER A 310 -5.23 -7.41 -5.62
CA SER A 310 -5.14 -6.45 -6.71
C SER A 310 -6.08 -5.27 -6.49
N LEU A 311 -7.30 -5.52 -5.98
CA LEU A 311 -8.24 -4.46 -5.59
C LEU A 311 -7.62 -3.56 -4.52
N TYR A 312 -7.06 -4.12 -3.45
CA TYR A 312 -6.33 -3.38 -2.43
C TYR A 312 -5.26 -2.47 -3.05
N LEU A 313 -4.45 -2.99 -3.97
CA LEU A 313 -3.38 -2.23 -4.62
C LEU A 313 -3.89 -1.08 -5.50
N THR A 314 -5.14 -1.14 -6.00
CA THR A 314 -5.73 -0.03 -6.77
C THR A 314 -6.24 1.11 -5.89
N LEU A 315 -6.60 0.81 -4.64
CA LEU A 315 -7.29 1.73 -3.74
C LEU A 315 -6.44 2.22 -2.57
N LYS A 316 -5.32 1.57 -2.25
CA LYS A 316 -4.49 1.85 -1.07
C LYS A 316 -4.03 3.31 -0.91
N ASP A 317 -3.99 4.06 -2.01
CA ASP A 317 -3.60 5.47 -2.01
C ASP A 317 -4.80 6.44 -2.05
N THR A 318 -6.04 5.91 -1.97
CA THR A 318 -7.26 6.71 -2.01
C THR A 318 -7.52 7.35 -0.64
N PRO A 319 -7.67 8.68 -0.54
CA PRO A 319 -7.85 9.37 0.74
C PRO A 319 -9.33 9.38 1.18
N ASP A 320 -9.92 8.21 1.42
CA ASP A 320 -11.30 8.02 1.94
C ASP A 320 -11.27 7.04 3.10
N GLU A 321 -11.76 7.48 4.29
CA GLU A 321 -11.75 6.69 5.53
C GLU A 321 -12.55 5.38 5.41
N ARG A 322 -13.66 5.38 4.66
CA ARG A 322 -14.48 4.19 4.45
C ARG A 322 -13.75 3.16 3.58
N ILE A 323 -13.02 3.64 2.56
CA ILE A 323 -12.18 2.78 1.72
C ILE A 323 -11.05 2.21 2.57
N GLU A 324 -10.42 3.00 3.44
CA GLU A 324 -9.38 2.51 4.35
C GLU A 324 -9.88 1.37 5.24
N MET A 325 -11.06 1.54 5.86
CA MET A 325 -11.67 0.50 6.69
C MET A 325 -11.95 -0.78 5.88
N ALA A 326 -12.46 -0.64 4.66
CA ALA A 326 -12.71 -1.78 3.78
C ALA A 326 -11.40 -2.50 3.39
N LEU A 327 -10.32 -1.75 3.15
CA LEU A 327 -9.01 -2.30 2.82
C LEU A 327 -8.36 -3.02 4.01
N GLU A 328 -8.58 -2.56 5.25
CA GLU A 328 -8.13 -3.31 6.44
C GLU A 328 -8.86 -4.65 6.56
N GLN A 329 -10.17 -4.72 6.31
CA GLN A 329 -10.91 -6.00 6.28
C GLN A 329 -10.35 -6.95 5.22
N ILE A 330 -9.98 -6.45 4.05
CA ILE A 330 -9.31 -7.24 2.99
C ILE A 330 -7.98 -7.78 3.50
N LYS A 331 -7.15 -6.97 4.15
CA LYS A 331 -5.87 -7.42 4.70
C LYS A 331 -6.05 -8.50 5.78
N GLU A 332 -6.94 -8.26 6.72
CA GLU A 332 -7.23 -9.22 7.78
C GLU A 332 -7.66 -10.56 7.21
N ARG A 333 -8.60 -10.56 6.25
CA ARG A 333 -9.13 -11.79 5.65
C ARG A 333 -8.14 -12.51 4.74
N PHE A 334 -7.39 -11.80 3.91
CA PHE A 334 -6.60 -12.40 2.83
C PHE A 334 -5.09 -12.41 3.07
N ILE A 335 -4.59 -11.71 4.07
CA ILE A 335 -3.16 -11.70 4.42
C ILE A 335 -2.95 -12.38 5.78
N TYR A 336 -3.68 -11.97 6.79
CA TYR A 336 -3.47 -12.42 8.17
C TYR A 336 -4.36 -13.60 8.59
N GLY A 337 -5.44 -13.88 7.87
CA GLY A 337 -6.40 -14.98 8.09
C GLY A 337 -6.01 -16.35 7.48
#